data_8e88c96e06b601c77ebe51bd4fd26842
#
_entry.id   8e88c96e06b601c77ebe51bd4fd26842
#
_cell.length_a   1.000
_cell.length_b   1.000
_cell.length_c   1.000
_cell.angle_alpha   90.00
_cell.angle_beta   90.00
_cell.angle_gamma   90.00
#
_symmetry.space_group_name_H-M   'P 1'
#
loop_
_entity.id
_entity.type
_entity.pdbx_description
1 polymer ?
#
loop_
_entity_poly.entity_id
_entity_poly.type
_entity_poly.pdbx_seq_one_letter_code
_entity_poly.pdbx_strand_id
1 'polypeptide(L)'
;MKRFEDRISIHAPASRVFGYVSDFTRHGEWAGNGLEVTRSGAGPVAAGMTFSTTAKQFGTQREQSTIAELTPDTTFAWDSTGALGRVHHWFALSGEGDSTTLSKGAETVDPTFLAKITSWKLSKDIPNGIHRDLANIKAHLEGPAA
;
A
#
# COMPACT_ATOMS: atom_id res chain seq x y z
N MET A 1 16.82 10.08 -1.13
CA MET A 1 15.50 9.46 -1.05
C MET A 1 15.15 8.81 -2.37
N LYS A 2 14.53 7.64 -2.31
CA LYS A 2 14.08 6.93 -3.51
C LYS A 2 12.56 6.89 -3.56
N ARG A 3 12.02 7.15 -4.74
CA ARG A 3 10.59 7.15 -5.00
C ARG A 3 10.28 6.16 -6.11
N PHE A 4 9.27 5.34 -5.87
CA PHE A 4 8.78 4.34 -6.82
C PHE A 4 7.29 4.52 -7.01
N GLU A 5 6.82 4.39 -8.24
CA GLU A 5 5.40 4.47 -8.53
C GLU A 5 5.08 3.69 -9.79
N ASP A 6 3.95 3.00 -9.78
CA ASP A 6 3.40 2.33 -10.94
C ASP A 6 1.88 2.53 -10.95
N ARG A 7 1.23 2.22 -12.04
CA ARG A 7 -0.22 2.40 -12.20
C ARG A 7 -0.82 1.31 -13.06
N ILE A 8 -2.12 1.10 -12.87
CA ILE A 8 -2.89 0.11 -13.60
C ILE A 8 -4.30 0.65 -13.85
N SER A 9 -4.91 0.23 -14.95
CA SER A 9 -6.30 0.53 -15.23
C SER A 9 -7.19 -0.59 -14.68
N ILE A 10 -8.22 -0.24 -13.92
CA ILE A 10 -9.16 -1.18 -13.31
C ILE A 10 -10.56 -0.88 -13.81
N HIS A 11 -11.26 -1.92 -14.26
CA HIS A 11 -12.64 -1.80 -14.69
C HIS A 11 -13.59 -1.85 -13.49
N ALA A 12 -13.60 -0.75 -12.74
CA ALA A 12 -14.46 -0.53 -11.59
C ALA A 12 -14.52 0.98 -11.32
N PRO A 13 -15.61 1.50 -10.78
CA PRO A 13 -15.69 2.93 -10.46
C PRO A 13 -14.76 3.30 -9.30
N ALA A 14 -14.34 4.57 -9.29
CA ALA A 14 -13.37 5.06 -8.29
C ALA A 14 -13.82 4.81 -6.86
N SER A 15 -15.10 4.96 -6.56
CA SER A 15 -15.64 4.71 -5.21
C SER A 15 -15.43 3.27 -4.75
N ARG A 16 -15.58 2.31 -5.65
CA ARG A 16 -15.38 0.90 -5.34
C ARG A 16 -13.90 0.58 -5.15
N VAL A 17 -13.05 1.10 -6.03
CA VAL A 17 -11.60 0.92 -5.91
C VAL A 17 -11.12 1.55 -4.61
N PHE A 18 -11.53 2.77 -4.32
CA PHE A 18 -11.14 3.48 -3.10
C PHE A 18 -11.60 2.74 -1.84
N GLY A 19 -12.85 2.28 -1.81
CA GLY A 19 -13.38 1.53 -0.68
C GLY A 19 -12.55 0.29 -0.36
N TYR A 20 -12.00 -0.34 -1.36
CA TYR A 20 -11.15 -1.52 -1.19
C TYR A 20 -9.73 -1.14 -0.73
N VAL A 21 -9.05 -0.24 -1.42
CA VAL A 21 -7.64 0.07 -1.11
C VAL A 21 -7.48 0.92 0.15
N SER A 22 -8.50 1.67 0.57
CA SER A 22 -8.46 2.46 1.80
C SER A 22 -8.81 1.66 3.06
N ASP A 23 -9.32 0.44 2.92
CA ASP A 23 -9.51 -0.44 4.06
C ASP A 23 -8.19 -1.11 4.41
N PHE A 24 -7.43 -0.49 5.29
CA PHE A 24 -6.10 -0.95 5.68
C PHE A 24 -6.12 -2.37 6.24
N THR A 25 -7.21 -2.77 6.87
CA THR A 25 -7.33 -4.13 7.45
C THR A 25 -7.34 -5.22 6.38
N ARG A 26 -7.62 -4.87 5.12
CA ARG A 26 -7.66 -5.81 3.99
C ARG A 26 -6.39 -5.80 3.14
N HIS A 27 -5.38 -5.01 3.51
CA HIS A 27 -4.14 -4.91 2.74
C HIS A 27 -3.43 -6.25 2.57
N GLY A 28 -3.59 -7.16 3.52
CA GLY A 28 -3.03 -8.51 3.41
C GLY A 28 -3.59 -9.34 2.25
N GLU A 29 -4.77 -8.98 1.73
CA GLU A 29 -5.39 -9.71 0.62
C GLU A 29 -4.67 -9.52 -0.71
N TRP A 30 -4.04 -8.38 -0.90
CA TRP A 30 -3.34 -8.07 -2.16
C TRP A 30 -1.82 -7.97 -2.00
N ALA A 31 -1.31 -7.71 -0.80
CA ALA A 31 0.12 -7.66 -0.56
C ALA A 31 0.71 -9.08 -0.57
N GLY A 32 1.64 -9.32 -1.48
CA GLY A 32 2.16 -10.67 -1.71
C GLY A 32 3.29 -11.10 -0.78
N ASN A 33 3.55 -10.35 0.29
CA ASN A 33 4.63 -10.61 1.24
C ASN A 33 4.16 -11.20 2.56
N GLY A 34 2.96 -11.78 2.61
CA GLY A 34 2.39 -12.35 3.82
C GLY A 34 2.01 -11.30 4.86
N LEU A 35 1.61 -10.13 4.41
CA LEU A 35 1.25 -9.02 5.29
C LEU A 35 0.09 -9.39 6.21
N GLU A 36 0.30 -9.22 7.51
CA GLU A 36 -0.75 -9.32 8.52
C GLU A 36 -0.92 -7.96 9.19
N VAL A 37 -2.16 -7.54 9.35
CA VAL A 37 -2.50 -6.23 9.90
C VAL A 37 -3.25 -6.40 11.21
N THR A 38 -2.75 -5.75 12.26
CA THR A 38 -3.42 -5.67 13.55
C THR A 38 -3.78 -4.23 13.83
N ARG A 39 -5.04 -4.01 14.09
CA ARG A 39 -5.61 -2.70 14.29
C ARG A 39 -5.61 -2.32 15.77
N SER A 40 -5.27 -1.06 16.08
CA SER A 40 -5.21 -0.57 17.47
C SER A 40 -6.45 0.19 17.92
N GLY A 41 -7.51 0.24 17.11
CA GLY A 41 -8.74 0.96 17.47
C GLY A 41 -9.96 0.37 16.79
N ALA A 42 -11.13 0.92 17.06
CA ALA A 42 -12.40 0.53 16.47
C ALA A 42 -12.92 1.62 15.54
N GLY A 43 -13.89 1.27 14.69
CA GLY A 43 -14.52 2.22 13.78
C GLY A 43 -13.91 2.23 12.38
N PRO A 44 -14.39 3.10 11.47
CA PRO A 44 -13.85 3.19 10.12
C PRO A 44 -12.40 3.65 10.09
N VAL A 45 -11.65 3.25 9.08
CA VAL A 45 -10.29 3.73 8.87
C VAL A 45 -10.33 5.25 8.64
N ALA A 46 -9.46 5.97 9.34
CA ALA A 46 -9.40 7.43 9.28
C ALA A 46 -7.97 7.92 9.43
N ALA A 47 -7.71 9.15 8.99
CA ALA A 47 -6.42 9.79 9.16
C ALA A 47 -6.02 9.83 10.63
N GLY A 48 -4.76 9.57 10.93
CA GLY A 48 -4.24 9.53 12.30
C GLY A 48 -4.31 8.17 12.96
N MET A 49 -5.08 7.21 12.42
CA MET A 49 -5.14 5.86 12.98
C MET A 49 -3.84 5.12 12.77
N THR A 50 -3.50 4.25 13.73
CA THR A 50 -2.29 3.42 13.68
C THR A 50 -2.63 1.95 13.56
N PHE A 51 -1.77 1.22 12.88
CA PHE A 51 -1.86 -0.22 12.70
C PHE A 51 -0.48 -0.82 12.91
N SER A 52 -0.46 -2.02 13.48
CA SER A 52 0.76 -2.83 13.54
C SER A 52 0.71 -3.84 12.41
N THR A 53 1.80 -3.95 11.66
CA THR A 53 1.88 -4.88 10.53
C THR A 53 3.07 -5.79 10.69
N THR A 54 2.95 -7.01 10.18
CA THR A 54 4.06 -7.94 10.01
C THR A 54 4.09 -8.39 8.58
N ALA A 55 5.28 -8.44 7.99
CA ALA A 55 5.48 -8.88 6.62
C ALA A 55 6.76 -9.69 6.53
N LYS A 56 6.88 -10.51 5.50
CA LYS A 56 8.08 -11.32 5.27
C LYS A 56 8.91 -10.68 4.18
N GLN A 57 9.98 -10.02 4.61
CA GLN A 57 10.96 -9.42 3.73
C GLN A 57 12.27 -9.41 4.51
N PHE A 58 13.29 -10.14 4.07
CA PHE A 58 14.51 -10.39 4.86
C PHE A 58 14.21 -10.99 6.24
N GLY A 59 13.34 -12.01 6.31
CA GLY A 59 12.81 -12.51 7.56
C GLY A 59 11.50 -11.80 7.91
N THR A 60 11.07 -11.91 9.16
CA THR A 60 9.83 -11.26 9.62
C THR A 60 10.11 -9.80 9.97
N GLN A 61 9.44 -8.88 9.28
CA GLN A 61 9.52 -7.46 9.55
C GLN A 61 8.28 -7.01 10.30
N ARG A 62 8.47 -6.28 11.38
CA ARG A 62 7.39 -5.65 12.14
C ARG A 62 7.45 -4.15 11.91
N GLU A 63 6.31 -3.59 11.53
CA GLU A 63 6.21 -2.17 11.25
C GLU A 63 4.99 -1.59 11.94
N GLN A 64 5.06 -0.29 12.21
CA GLN A 64 3.91 0.48 12.65
C GLN A 64 3.55 1.45 11.54
N SER A 65 2.26 1.47 11.18
CA SER A 65 1.75 2.32 10.12
C SER A 65 0.75 3.32 10.67
N THR A 66 0.84 4.56 10.19
CA THR A 66 -0.09 5.63 10.55
C THR A 66 -0.72 6.16 9.28
N ILE A 67 -2.06 6.25 9.27
CA ILE A 67 -2.78 6.81 8.12
C ILE A 67 -2.50 8.31 8.03
N ALA A 68 -1.87 8.74 6.94
CA ALA A 68 -1.47 10.12 6.73
C ALA A 68 -2.52 10.94 5.99
N GLU A 69 -3.20 10.34 5.01
CA GLU A 69 -4.22 11.03 4.23
C GLU A 69 -5.32 10.05 3.82
N LEU A 70 -6.56 10.49 3.91
CA LEU A 70 -7.71 9.76 3.41
C LEU A 70 -8.67 10.76 2.79
N THR A 71 -8.57 10.93 1.46
CA THR A 71 -9.44 11.80 0.68
C THR A 71 -10.29 10.92 -0.22
N PRO A 72 -11.61 10.82 0.02
CA PRO A 72 -12.48 9.87 -0.69
C PRO A 72 -12.29 9.92 -2.20
N ASP A 73 -12.17 8.73 -2.79
CA ASP A 73 -12.09 8.46 -4.23
C ASP A 73 -10.87 9.06 -4.94
N THR A 74 -9.95 9.68 -4.21
CA THR A 74 -8.76 10.32 -4.78
C THR A 74 -7.43 9.85 -4.21
N THR A 75 -7.23 9.90 -2.88
CA THR A 75 -5.93 9.60 -2.28
C THR A 75 -6.07 8.87 -0.96
N PHE A 76 -5.27 7.82 -0.80
CA PHE A 76 -5.07 7.15 0.47
C PHE A 76 -3.58 6.97 0.71
N ALA A 77 -3.06 7.51 1.81
CA ALA A 77 -1.64 7.47 2.10
C ALA A 77 -1.37 7.08 3.55
N TRP A 78 -0.26 6.41 3.76
CA TRP A 78 0.18 6.02 5.11
C TRP A 78 1.70 6.01 5.21
N ASP A 79 2.20 6.17 6.44
CA ASP A 79 3.61 6.09 6.75
C ASP A 79 3.87 4.83 7.55
N SER A 80 4.87 4.05 7.13
CA SER A 80 5.32 2.86 7.84
C SER A 80 6.70 3.12 8.44
N THR A 81 6.89 2.68 9.68
CA THR A 81 8.18 2.78 10.39
C THR A 81 8.59 1.40 10.87
N GLY A 82 9.81 0.99 10.56
CA GLY A 82 10.35 -0.31 10.93
C GLY A 82 11.86 -0.39 10.72
N ALA A 83 12.37 -1.60 10.55
CA ALA A 83 13.81 -1.85 10.43
C ALA A 83 14.47 -1.10 9.26
N LEU A 84 13.73 -0.82 8.20
CA LEU A 84 14.24 -0.11 7.02
C LEU A 84 14.08 1.41 7.12
N GLY A 85 13.54 1.91 8.23
CA GLY A 85 13.27 3.32 8.46
C GLY A 85 11.83 3.68 8.17
N ARG A 86 11.59 4.94 7.79
CA ARG A 86 10.24 5.42 7.47
C ARG A 86 10.03 5.41 5.97
N VAL A 87 8.92 4.84 5.56
CA VAL A 87 8.51 4.78 4.14
C VAL A 87 7.11 5.39 4.03
N HIS A 88 6.96 6.33 3.12
CA HIS A 88 5.67 6.91 2.80
C HIS A 88 5.06 6.15 1.63
N HIS A 89 3.84 5.65 1.81
CA HIS A 89 3.10 4.90 0.80
C HIS A 89 1.83 5.65 0.42
N TRP A 90 1.41 5.51 -0.83
CA TRP A 90 0.15 6.10 -1.27
C TRP A 90 -0.53 5.30 -2.37
N PHE A 91 -1.83 5.48 -2.45
CA PHE A 91 -2.65 5.19 -3.61
C PHE A 91 -3.22 6.50 -4.12
N ALA A 92 -3.22 6.71 -5.43
CA ALA A 92 -3.87 7.83 -6.07
C ALA A 92 -4.80 7.31 -7.17
N LEU A 93 -6.01 7.85 -7.24
CA LEU A 93 -7.04 7.40 -8.14
C LEU A 93 -7.46 8.52 -9.09
N SER A 94 -7.67 8.14 -10.36
CA SER A 94 -8.27 9.01 -11.37
C SER A 94 -9.30 8.17 -12.10
N GLY A 95 -10.57 8.52 -11.98
CA GLY A 95 -11.66 7.70 -12.51
C GLY A 95 -12.55 8.42 -13.48
N GLU A 96 -13.06 7.67 -14.48
CA GLU A 96 -14.11 8.09 -15.38
C GLU A 96 -15.14 6.97 -15.49
N GLY A 97 -16.35 7.21 -14.94
CA GLY A 97 -17.43 6.22 -15.00
C GLY A 97 -17.04 4.91 -14.32
N ASP A 98 -17.02 3.83 -15.11
CA ASP A 98 -16.74 2.48 -14.62
C ASP A 98 -15.28 2.08 -14.72
N SER A 99 -14.39 3.02 -15.02
CA SER A 99 -12.96 2.75 -15.12
C SER A 99 -12.17 3.69 -14.24
N THR A 100 -11.13 3.15 -13.60
CA THR A 100 -10.25 3.90 -12.68
C THR A 100 -8.81 3.57 -13.00
N THR A 101 -7.98 4.61 -13.06
CA THR A 101 -6.52 4.43 -13.04
C THR A 101 -6.06 4.51 -11.60
N LEU A 102 -5.48 3.43 -11.12
CA LEU A 102 -4.93 3.34 -9.76
C LEU A 102 -3.42 3.41 -9.81
N SER A 103 -2.86 4.40 -9.15
CA SER A 103 -1.42 4.52 -8.94
C SER A 103 -1.08 4.07 -7.52
N LYS A 104 0.01 3.33 -7.39
CA LYS A 104 0.56 2.94 -6.09
C LYS A 104 2.02 3.35 -6.04
N GLY A 105 2.41 4.01 -4.96
CA GLY A 105 3.76 4.49 -4.80
C GLY A 105 4.32 4.27 -3.41
N ALA A 106 5.63 4.38 -3.32
CA ALA A 106 6.37 4.32 -2.08
C ALA A 106 7.61 5.22 -2.18
N GLU A 107 7.91 5.91 -1.10
CA GLU A 107 9.06 6.80 -1.02
C GLU A 107 9.77 6.57 0.32
N THR A 108 11.07 6.29 0.27
CA THR A 108 11.87 6.18 1.49
C THR A 108 12.17 7.59 1.99
N VAL A 109 11.79 7.87 3.24
CA VAL A 109 11.94 9.21 3.82
C VAL A 109 13.16 9.27 4.75
N ASP A 110 13.25 8.36 5.71
CA ASP A 110 14.38 8.30 6.66
C ASP A 110 14.94 6.87 6.65
N PRO A 111 15.78 6.51 5.65
CA PRO A 111 16.31 5.15 5.57
C PRO A 111 17.31 4.89 6.68
N THR A 112 17.21 3.69 7.28
CA THR A 112 18.19 3.22 8.25
C THR A 112 19.47 2.77 7.55
N PHE A 113 20.52 2.49 8.33
CA PHE A 113 21.75 1.92 7.78
C PHE A 113 21.48 0.60 7.05
N LEU A 114 20.59 -0.26 7.60
CA LEU A 114 20.20 -1.50 6.95
C LEU A 114 19.57 -1.24 5.57
N ALA A 115 18.70 -0.25 5.47
CA ALA A 115 18.10 0.12 4.19
C ALA A 115 19.13 0.61 3.18
N LYS A 116 20.14 1.35 3.65
CA LYS A 116 21.21 1.88 2.80
C LYS A 116 22.10 0.77 2.25
N ILE A 117 22.52 -0.20 3.08
CA ILE A 117 23.37 -1.29 2.61
C ILE A 117 22.64 -2.32 1.76
N THR A 118 21.30 -2.37 1.83
CA THR A 118 20.47 -3.25 1.01
C THR A 118 19.78 -2.50 -0.13
N SER A 119 20.15 -1.25 -0.39
CA SER A 119 19.46 -0.39 -1.35
C SER A 119 19.40 -0.98 -2.77
N TRP A 120 20.43 -1.71 -3.20
CA TRP A 120 20.45 -2.37 -4.50
C TRP A 120 19.33 -3.41 -4.63
N LYS A 121 19.03 -4.13 -3.55
CA LYS A 121 17.95 -5.12 -3.51
C LYS A 121 16.60 -4.42 -3.41
N LEU A 122 16.47 -3.40 -2.56
CA LEU A 122 15.24 -2.64 -2.40
C LEU A 122 14.83 -1.94 -3.69
N SER A 123 15.79 -1.40 -4.45
CA SER A 123 15.54 -0.76 -5.74
C SER A 123 14.96 -1.71 -6.79
N LYS A 124 15.12 -3.01 -6.58
CA LYS A 124 14.56 -4.04 -7.44
C LYS A 124 13.25 -4.60 -6.87
N ASP A 125 13.26 -4.91 -5.57
CA ASP A 125 12.14 -5.58 -4.92
C ASP A 125 10.92 -4.66 -4.75
N ILE A 126 11.13 -3.38 -4.46
CA ILE A 126 10.02 -2.44 -4.25
C ILE A 126 9.21 -2.24 -5.53
N PRO A 127 9.80 -1.90 -6.69
CA PRO A 127 9.03 -1.78 -7.93
C PRO A 127 8.32 -3.07 -8.32
N ASN A 128 8.98 -4.22 -8.17
CA ASN A 128 8.36 -5.52 -8.47
C ASN A 128 7.18 -5.79 -7.54
N GLY A 129 7.30 -5.44 -6.27
CA GLY A 129 6.23 -5.57 -5.30
C GLY A 129 5.04 -4.69 -5.63
N ILE A 130 5.28 -3.44 -5.99
CA ILE A 130 4.22 -2.50 -6.40
C ILE A 130 3.47 -3.04 -7.61
N HIS A 131 4.20 -3.50 -8.63
CA HIS A 131 3.60 -4.06 -9.83
C HIS A 131 2.72 -5.27 -9.52
N ARG A 132 3.21 -6.18 -8.69
CA ARG A 132 2.47 -7.37 -8.25
C ARG A 132 1.23 -6.98 -7.45
N ASP A 133 1.36 -6.03 -6.52
CA ASP A 133 0.25 -5.59 -5.68
C ASP A 133 -0.87 -4.99 -6.52
N LEU A 134 -0.54 -4.16 -7.51
CA LEU A 134 -1.53 -3.59 -8.42
C LEU A 134 -2.25 -4.67 -9.23
N ALA A 135 -1.53 -5.68 -9.71
CA ALA A 135 -2.13 -6.80 -10.43
C ALA A 135 -3.08 -7.59 -9.53
N ASN A 136 -2.71 -7.80 -8.27
CA ASN A 136 -3.55 -8.50 -7.30
C ASN A 136 -4.82 -7.71 -6.97
N ILE A 137 -4.69 -6.40 -6.80
CA ILE A 137 -5.85 -5.52 -6.56
C ILE A 137 -6.80 -5.57 -7.75
N LYS A 138 -6.28 -5.45 -8.97
CA LYS A 138 -7.09 -5.54 -10.20
C LYS A 138 -7.82 -6.87 -10.29
N ALA A 139 -7.12 -7.97 -10.06
CA ALA A 139 -7.72 -9.30 -10.10
C ALA A 139 -8.85 -9.45 -9.07
N HIS A 140 -8.66 -8.88 -7.89
CA HIS A 140 -9.65 -8.93 -6.81
C HIS A 140 -10.92 -8.14 -7.16
N LEU A 141 -10.77 -6.98 -7.80
CA LEU A 141 -11.88 -6.08 -8.13
C LEU A 141 -12.59 -6.45 -9.43
N GLU A 142 -11.89 -7.06 -10.39
CA GLU A 142 -12.42 -7.47 -11.68
C GLU A 142 -12.72 -8.95 -11.76
N GLY A 143 -12.36 -9.72 -10.74
CA GLY A 143 -12.61 -11.15 -10.71
C GLY A 143 -14.10 -11.45 -10.74
N PRO A 144 -14.47 -12.72 -11.01
CA PRO A 144 -15.87 -13.10 -11.04
C PRO A 144 -16.53 -12.75 -9.71
N ALA A 145 -17.71 -12.14 -9.77
CA ALA A 145 -18.50 -11.90 -8.59
C ALA A 145 -18.80 -13.25 -7.94
N ALA A 146 -18.30 -13.42 -6.76
CA ALA A 146 -18.54 -14.64 -5.99
C ALA A 146 -19.99 -14.67 -5.52
#